data_5b99f62bd3787d01a9bf2cc71c5599cf
#
_entry.id   5b99f62bd3787d01a9bf2cc71c5599cf
#
_cell.length_a   1.000
_cell.length_b   1.000
_cell.length_c   1.000
_cell.angle_alpha   90.00
_cell.angle_beta   90.00
_cell.angle_gamma   90.00
#
_symmetry.space_group_name_H-M   'P 1'
#
loop_
_entity.id
_entity.type
_entity.pdbx_description
1 polymer ?
#
loop_
_entity_poly.entity_id
_entity_poly.type
_entity_poly.pdbx_seq_one_letter_code
_entity_poly.pdbx_strand_id
1 'polypeptide(L)'
;VTGHLFSFGHGYSAQALASRLTTKGWQVSGTIRNAAKRQSFEAAGVTPLVLPEDDIATALLEATHLLVSAAPDADGDPMLAQHRALLSKAAPRLKWIGYLSTTGVYGDHGGAWVDETTPLSPATKRGQMRVEAEAAWAEFCDTHDIPLSIFRLAGIYGPGRGPFAKVRAGTARRIIKQGQVFSRTHVADIAQVVEASINRPQCSGIFNVCDDDPAPPQDVIGYAAELLGLPLPPADAFETADMSPMARSFYAESKKVSNDRIKSVLGVTLLYPDYKSGLKALLRSH
;
A
#
# COMPACT_ATOMS: atom_id res chain seq x y z
N VAL A 1 -13.65 -14.15 -14.12
CA VAL A 1 -13.51 -13.12 -15.16
C VAL A 1 -12.05 -12.79 -15.31
N THR A 2 -11.49 -12.95 -16.48
CA THR A 2 -10.14 -12.54 -16.83
C THR A 2 -10.18 -11.12 -17.42
N GLY A 3 -9.14 -10.31 -17.18
CA GLY A 3 -9.05 -8.94 -17.65
C GLY A 3 -7.60 -8.53 -17.93
N HIS A 4 -7.42 -7.27 -18.30
CA HIS A 4 -6.13 -6.65 -18.42
C HIS A 4 -6.00 -5.58 -17.32
N LEU A 5 -5.08 -5.81 -16.38
CA LEU A 5 -4.70 -4.82 -15.36
C LEU A 5 -3.54 -3.96 -15.89
N PHE A 6 -3.75 -2.66 -16.00
CA PHE A 6 -2.67 -1.70 -16.14
C PHE A 6 -2.29 -1.14 -14.78
N SER A 7 -1.04 -1.32 -14.36
CA SER A 7 -0.53 -0.88 -13.06
C SER A 7 0.42 0.30 -13.23
N PHE A 8 -0.02 1.50 -12.86
CA PHE A 8 0.82 2.69 -12.88
C PHE A 8 1.62 2.82 -11.59
N GLY A 9 2.95 2.68 -11.68
CA GLY A 9 3.85 2.54 -10.55
C GLY A 9 3.91 1.09 -10.03
N HIS A 10 4.35 0.15 -10.88
CA HIS A 10 4.37 -1.29 -10.57
C HIS A 10 5.42 -1.64 -9.51
N GLY A 11 5.14 -1.21 -8.27
CA GLY A 11 5.99 -1.42 -7.09
C GLY A 11 5.61 -2.66 -6.28
N TYR A 12 6.05 -2.68 -5.01
CA TYR A 12 5.98 -3.82 -4.11
C TYR A 12 4.56 -4.42 -3.95
N SER A 13 3.55 -3.58 -3.67
CA SER A 13 2.16 -4.05 -3.51
C SER A 13 1.53 -4.47 -4.83
N ALA A 14 1.83 -3.76 -5.91
CA ALA A 14 1.34 -4.10 -7.25
C ALA A 14 1.90 -5.43 -7.75
N GLN A 15 3.17 -5.75 -7.44
CA GLN A 15 3.78 -7.04 -7.75
C GLN A 15 3.08 -8.20 -7.03
N ALA A 16 2.75 -8.02 -5.74
CA ALA A 16 2.02 -9.02 -4.98
C ALA A 16 0.62 -9.30 -5.58
N LEU A 17 -0.08 -8.25 -6.03
CA LEU A 17 -1.34 -8.39 -6.74
C LEU A 17 -1.14 -9.08 -8.11
N ALA A 18 -0.16 -8.65 -8.88
CA ALA A 18 0.14 -9.23 -10.20
C ALA A 18 0.39 -10.74 -10.12
N SER A 19 1.17 -11.19 -9.12
CA SER A 19 1.42 -12.61 -8.89
C SER A 19 0.13 -13.43 -8.70
N ARG A 20 -0.90 -12.84 -8.04
CA ARG A 20 -2.21 -13.49 -7.85
C ARG A 20 -3.04 -13.49 -9.13
N LEU A 21 -2.98 -12.41 -9.91
CA LEU A 21 -3.79 -12.25 -11.12
C LEU A 21 -3.25 -13.05 -12.30
N THR A 22 -1.93 -13.06 -12.51
CA THR A 22 -1.30 -13.83 -13.60
C THR A 22 -1.56 -15.33 -13.49
N THR A 23 -1.54 -15.89 -12.26
CA THR A 23 -1.93 -17.30 -12.03
C THR A 23 -3.39 -17.62 -12.37
N LYS A 24 -4.23 -16.60 -12.49
CA LYS A 24 -5.66 -16.68 -12.87
C LYS A 24 -5.90 -16.31 -14.34
N GLY A 25 -4.83 -16.18 -15.14
CA GLY A 25 -4.91 -15.88 -16.56
C GLY A 25 -5.18 -14.41 -16.90
N TRP A 26 -4.95 -13.48 -15.96
CA TRP A 26 -5.01 -12.06 -16.26
C TRP A 26 -3.77 -11.59 -17.02
N GLN A 27 -3.97 -10.68 -17.95
CA GLN A 27 -2.88 -9.87 -18.49
C GLN A 27 -2.54 -8.76 -17.50
N VAL A 28 -1.26 -8.50 -17.27
CA VAL A 28 -0.79 -7.42 -16.41
C VAL A 28 0.30 -6.65 -17.12
N SER A 29 0.08 -5.34 -17.28
CA SER A 29 1.11 -4.40 -17.73
C SER A 29 1.43 -3.44 -16.59
N GLY A 30 2.69 -3.05 -16.42
CA GLY A 30 3.06 -2.22 -15.30
C GLY A 30 4.21 -1.26 -15.59
N THR A 31 4.05 0.01 -15.17
CA THR A 31 5.11 1.01 -15.34
C THR A 31 6.19 0.85 -14.27
N ILE A 32 7.45 0.89 -14.70
CA ILE A 32 8.64 0.83 -13.85
C ILE A 32 9.61 1.95 -14.23
N ARG A 33 10.48 2.34 -13.30
CA ARG A 33 11.51 3.38 -13.52
C ARG A 33 12.91 2.82 -13.72
N ASN A 34 13.12 1.55 -13.42
CA ASN A 34 14.44 0.92 -13.50
C ASN A 34 14.43 -0.16 -14.57
N ALA A 35 15.02 0.13 -15.73
CA ALA A 35 15.12 -0.78 -16.86
C ALA A 35 15.83 -2.11 -16.52
N ALA A 36 16.76 -2.12 -15.56
CA ALA A 36 17.44 -3.35 -15.13
C ALA A 36 16.49 -4.40 -14.52
N LYS A 37 15.28 -4.00 -14.12
CA LYS A 37 14.25 -4.92 -13.61
C LYS A 37 13.34 -5.51 -14.69
N ARG A 38 13.44 -5.06 -15.94
CA ARG A 38 12.58 -5.50 -17.04
C ARG A 38 12.46 -7.04 -17.10
N GLN A 39 13.58 -7.73 -17.21
CA GLN A 39 13.61 -9.20 -17.32
C GLN A 39 12.95 -9.91 -16.13
N SER A 40 13.11 -9.38 -14.91
CA SER A 40 12.50 -9.99 -13.72
C SER A 40 10.97 -9.84 -13.70
N PHE A 41 10.42 -8.77 -14.26
CA PHE A 41 8.97 -8.58 -14.40
C PHE A 41 8.40 -9.46 -15.52
N GLU A 42 9.10 -9.55 -16.66
CA GLU A 42 8.71 -10.45 -17.75
C GLU A 42 8.66 -11.92 -17.28
N ALA A 43 9.66 -12.34 -16.52
CA ALA A 43 9.68 -13.69 -15.92
C ALA A 43 8.53 -13.92 -14.91
N ALA A 44 8.00 -12.86 -14.32
CA ALA A 44 6.82 -12.92 -13.45
C ALA A 44 5.48 -12.79 -14.21
N GLY A 45 5.50 -12.80 -15.55
CA GLY A 45 4.30 -12.71 -16.39
C GLY A 45 3.70 -11.32 -16.47
N VAL A 46 4.48 -10.28 -16.19
CA VAL A 46 4.08 -8.86 -16.30
C VAL A 46 4.78 -8.23 -17.50
N THR A 47 4.03 -7.48 -18.31
CA THR A 47 4.61 -6.67 -19.39
C THR A 47 5.11 -5.34 -18.79
N PRO A 48 6.44 -5.15 -18.61
CA PRO A 48 6.98 -3.95 -18.02
C PRO A 48 7.09 -2.81 -19.05
N LEU A 49 6.73 -1.61 -18.61
CA LEU A 49 6.85 -0.36 -19.38
C LEU A 49 7.78 0.57 -18.59
N VAL A 50 8.97 0.82 -19.14
CA VAL A 50 10.00 1.65 -18.49
C VAL A 50 9.73 3.11 -18.80
N LEU A 51 9.44 3.90 -17.78
CA LEU A 51 9.23 5.35 -17.96
C LEU A 51 10.53 6.13 -17.74
N PRO A 52 10.79 7.17 -18.56
CA PRO A 52 9.90 7.72 -19.61
C PRO A 52 10.09 7.10 -21.01
N GLU A 53 10.90 6.07 -21.17
CA GLU A 53 11.36 5.54 -22.48
C GLU A 53 10.24 4.84 -23.26
N ASP A 54 9.36 4.11 -22.58
CA ASP A 54 8.31 3.31 -23.21
C ASP A 54 6.99 4.10 -23.29
N ASP A 55 6.27 3.95 -24.41
CA ASP A 55 4.91 4.48 -24.57
C ASP A 55 3.89 3.57 -23.84
N ILE A 56 3.06 4.19 -23.00
CA ILE A 56 2.02 3.48 -22.24
C ILE A 56 0.68 3.41 -22.96
N ALA A 57 0.54 4.09 -24.12
CA ALA A 57 -0.76 4.33 -24.75
C ALA A 57 -1.48 3.02 -25.09
N THR A 58 -0.82 2.10 -25.79
CA THR A 58 -1.44 0.83 -26.17
C THR A 58 -1.90 0.03 -24.94
N ALA A 59 -1.04 -0.14 -23.95
CA ALA A 59 -1.35 -0.92 -22.76
C ALA A 59 -2.50 -0.31 -21.94
N LEU A 60 -2.55 1.03 -21.83
CA LEU A 60 -3.61 1.73 -21.12
C LEU A 60 -4.95 1.66 -21.90
N LEU A 61 -4.95 1.83 -23.22
CA LEU A 61 -6.15 1.77 -24.04
C LEU A 61 -6.75 0.36 -24.11
N GLU A 62 -5.95 -0.68 -23.94
CA GLU A 62 -6.40 -2.07 -23.89
C GLU A 62 -6.83 -2.52 -22.49
N ALA A 63 -6.45 -1.77 -21.46
CA ALA A 63 -6.75 -2.12 -20.08
C ALA A 63 -8.25 -2.11 -19.77
N THR A 64 -8.66 -3.04 -18.93
CA THR A 64 -10.01 -3.09 -18.35
C THR A 64 -10.02 -2.66 -16.89
N HIS A 65 -8.85 -2.67 -16.24
CA HIS A 65 -8.68 -2.30 -14.83
C HIS A 65 -7.39 -1.48 -14.69
N LEU A 66 -7.44 -0.46 -13.87
CA LEU A 66 -6.30 0.41 -13.57
C LEU A 66 -5.98 0.35 -12.08
N LEU A 67 -4.73 0.06 -11.73
CA LEU A 67 -4.21 0.25 -10.37
C LEU A 67 -3.18 1.37 -10.36
N VAL A 68 -3.38 2.37 -9.52
CA VAL A 68 -2.44 3.46 -9.34
C VAL A 68 -1.77 3.33 -7.98
N SER A 69 -0.45 3.15 -8.00
CA SER A 69 0.36 3.03 -6.78
C SER A 69 1.57 3.98 -6.77
N ALA A 70 1.73 4.78 -7.80
CA ALA A 70 2.70 5.87 -7.80
C ALA A 70 2.36 6.88 -6.69
N ALA A 71 3.40 7.46 -6.08
CA ALA A 71 3.18 8.50 -5.08
C ALA A 71 2.90 9.84 -5.79
N PRO A 72 1.95 10.65 -5.29
CA PRO A 72 1.79 12.02 -5.75
C PRO A 72 3.02 12.86 -5.39
N ASP A 73 3.28 13.86 -6.17
CA ASP A 73 4.33 14.86 -5.98
C ASP A 73 3.75 16.28 -5.90
N ALA A 74 4.58 17.30 -6.14
CA ALA A 74 4.14 18.70 -6.08
C ALA A 74 3.16 19.07 -7.20
N ASP A 75 3.17 18.33 -8.30
CA ASP A 75 2.29 18.56 -9.47
C ASP A 75 1.00 17.70 -9.38
N GLY A 76 0.82 16.95 -8.27
CA GLY A 76 -0.32 16.10 -8.01
C GLY A 76 -0.06 14.61 -8.29
N ASP A 77 -1.12 13.86 -8.60
CA ASP A 77 -0.97 12.45 -8.98
C ASP A 77 -0.36 12.34 -10.38
N PRO A 78 0.79 11.63 -10.56
CA PRO A 78 1.52 11.63 -11.84
C PRO A 78 0.71 11.06 -13.01
N MET A 79 -0.19 10.10 -12.77
CA MET A 79 -1.06 9.55 -13.82
C MET A 79 -2.06 10.59 -14.31
N LEU A 80 -2.69 11.31 -13.39
CA LEU A 80 -3.63 12.38 -13.73
C LEU A 80 -2.93 13.62 -14.30
N ALA A 81 -1.77 14.00 -13.74
CA ALA A 81 -1.04 15.18 -14.19
C ALA A 81 -0.48 15.01 -15.62
N GLN A 82 0.06 13.84 -15.95
CA GLN A 82 0.80 13.63 -17.18
C GLN A 82 -0.02 12.92 -18.27
N HIS A 83 -1.03 12.12 -17.90
CA HIS A 83 -1.72 11.22 -18.82
C HIS A 83 -3.25 11.38 -18.83
N ARG A 84 -3.82 12.46 -18.26
CA ARG A 84 -5.28 12.65 -18.15
C ARG A 84 -6.02 12.49 -19.48
N ALA A 85 -5.50 13.09 -20.56
CA ALA A 85 -6.13 13.01 -21.87
C ALA A 85 -6.16 11.58 -22.45
N LEU A 86 -5.09 10.81 -22.23
CA LEU A 86 -5.01 9.42 -22.64
C LEU A 86 -5.93 8.55 -21.76
N LEU A 87 -5.94 8.81 -20.46
CA LEU A 87 -6.81 8.11 -19.51
C LEU A 87 -8.29 8.33 -19.82
N SER A 88 -8.70 9.57 -20.20
CA SER A 88 -10.07 9.86 -20.65
C SER A 88 -10.46 9.07 -21.90
N LYS A 89 -9.50 8.82 -22.82
CA LYS A 89 -9.75 7.95 -23.98
C LYS A 89 -9.91 6.48 -23.58
N ALA A 90 -9.20 6.01 -22.55
CA ALA A 90 -9.32 4.66 -22.04
C ALA A 90 -10.56 4.44 -21.16
N ALA A 91 -11.12 5.51 -20.59
CA ALA A 91 -12.21 5.47 -19.61
C ALA A 91 -13.42 4.60 -20.01
N PRO A 92 -13.93 4.62 -21.28
CA PRO A 92 -15.07 3.78 -21.65
C PRO A 92 -14.83 2.28 -21.56
N ARG A 93 -13.57 1.85 -21.47
CA ARG A 93 -13.17 0.45 -21.35
C ARG A 93 -12.88 0.04 -19.91
N LEU A 94 -12.58 0.99 -19.04
CA LEU A 94 -12.23 0.75 -17.65
C LEU A 94 -13.48 0.36 -16.84
N LYS A 95 -13.42 -0.77 -16.17
CA LYS A 95 -14.47 -1.33 -15.31
C LYS A 95 -14.21 -1.08 -13.84
N TRP A 96 -13.00 -0.66 -13.49
CA TRP A 96 -12.58 -0.42 -12.12
C TRP A 96 -11.25 0.34 -12.10
N ILE A 97 -11.15 1.27 -11.16
CA ILE A 97 -9.90 1.96 -10.81
C ILE A 97 -9.62 1.76 -9.33
N GLY A 98 -8.39 1.35 -8.99
CA GLY A 98 -7.89 1.28 -7.62
C GLY A 98 -6.77 2.27 -7.38
N TYR A 99 -6.88 3.04 -6.31
CA TYR A 99 -5.85 3.97 -5.86
C TYR A 99 -5.25 3.53 -4.53
N LEU A 100 -3.94 3.26 -4.50
CA LEU A 100 -3.23 2.92 -3.27
C LEU A 100 -2.83 4.19 -2.52
N SER A 101 -3.64 4.57 -1.54
CA SER A 101 -3.43 5.69 -0.65
C SER A 101 -2.72 5.26 0.66
N THR A 102 -2.84 6.03 1.71
CA THR A 102 -2.21 5.80 3.02
C THR A 102 -3.12 6.19 4.16
N THR A 103 -3.02 5.51 5.30
CA THR A 103 -3.66 5.94 6.56
C THR A 103 -3.08 7.25 7.12
N GLY A 104 -1.98 7.76 6.56
CA GLY A 104 -1.43 9.07 6.87
C GLY A 104 -2.37 10.26 6.55
N VAL A 105 -3.43 10.03 5.74
CA VAL A 105 -4.45 11.05 5.47
C VAL A 105 -5.27 11.44 6.70
N TYR A 106 -5.34 10.58 7.72
CA TYR A 106 -6.06 10.85 8.96
C TYR A 106 -5.32 11.80 9.92
N GLY A 107 -3.97 11.85 9.84
CA GLY A 107 -3.16 12.61 10.80
C GLY A 107 -3.04 11.94 12.17
N ASP A 108 -2.83 12.75 13.22
CA ASP A 108 -2.68 12.26 14.59
C ASP A 108 -4.03 12.20 15.32
N HIS A 109 -4.27 11.09 16.00
CA HIS A 109 -5.46 10.87 16.83
C HIS A 109 -5.11 10.44 18.26
N GLY A 110 -3.86 10.66 18.71
CA GLY A 110 -3.44 10.35 20.08
C GLY A 110 -3.62 8.87 20.47
N GLY A 111 -3.57 7.96 19.50
CA GLY A 111 -3.81 6.53 19.71
C GLY A 111 -5.28 6.10 19.70
N ALA A 112 -6.23 7.00 19.40
CA ALA A 112 -7.64 6.64 19.22
C ALA A 112 -7.88 5.86 17.91
N TRP A 113 -9.03 5.20 17.83
CA TRP A 113 -9.49 4.51 16.63
C TRP A 113 -9.96 5.49 15.57
N VAL A 114 -9.63 5.20 14.32
CA VAL A 114 -10.13 5.86 13.11
C VAL A 114 -10.70 4.83 12.14
N ASP A 115 -11.70 5.23 11.38
CA ASP A 115 -12.31 4.46 10.30
C ASP A 115 -12.45 5.32 9.03
N GLU A 116 -13.08 4.78 7.99
CA GLU A 116 -13.22 5.47 6.71
C GLU A 116 -14.11 6.71 6.77
N THR A 117 -14.91 6.89 7.82
CA THR A 117 -15.76 8.05 8.06
C THR A 117 -15.06 9.17 8.84
N THR A 118 -13.91 8.86 9.43
CA THR A 118 -13.10 9.82 10.19
C THR A 118 -12.63 10.97 9.29
N PRO A 119 -12.83 12.25 9.68
CA PRO A 119 -12.36 13.40 8.93
C PRO A 119 -10.85 13.35 8.66
N LEU A 120 -10.45 13.77 7.45
CA LEU A 120 -9.06 13.80 7.05
C LEU A 120 -8.36 15.03 7.64
N SER A 121 -7.24 14.82 8.32
CA SER A 121 -6.45 15.86 8.98
C SER A 121 -4.95 15.55 8.89
N PRO A 122 -4.38 15.44 7.67
CA PRO A 122 -3.01 15.02 7.48
C PRO A 122 -2.01 15.98 8.13
N ALA A 123 -1.11 15.45 8.95
CA ALA A 123 -0.08 16.22 9.64
C ALA A 123 1.18 16.46 8.79
N THR A 124 1.32 15.75 7.66
CA THR A 124 2.51 15.81 6.80
C THR A 124 2.18 16.29 5.39
N LYS A 125 3.14 16.94 4.71
CA LYS A 125 2.99 17.31 3.30
C LYS A 125 2.63 16.10 2.41
N ARG A 126 3.21 14.93 2.69
CA ARG A 126 2.87 13.70 1.95
C ARG A 126 1.43 13.25 2.19
N GLY A 127 0.94 13.38 3.41
CA GLY A 127 -0.46 13.11 3.73
C GLY A 127 -1.39 14.07 3.00
N GLN A 128 -1.06 15.36 2.98
CA GLN A 128 -1.83 16.37 2.25
C GLN A 128 -1.91 16.07 0.76
N MET A 129 -0.78 15.81 0.11
CA MET A 129 -0.75 15.43 -1.31
C MET A 129 -1.59 14.16 -1.60
N ARG A 130 -1.66 13.22 -0.66
CA ARG A 130 -2.52 12.04 -0.80
C ARG A 130 -4.01 12.38 -0.71
N VAL A 131 -4.41 13.29 0.18
CA VAL A 131 -5.80 13.78 0.26
C VAL A 131 -6.20 14.44 -1.05
N GLU A 132 -5.35 15.31 -1.59
CA GLU A 132 -5.57 15.98 -2.88
C GLU A 132 -5.67 14.96 -4.04
N ALA A 133 -4.82 13.95 -4.05
CA ALA A 133 -4.88 12.89 -5.05
C ALA A 133 -6.14 12.01 -4.92
N GLU A 134 -6.58 11.67 -3.70
CA GLU A 134 -7.86 10.95 -3.48
C GLU A 134 -9.03 11.75 -4.08
N ALA A 135 -9.08 13.08 -3.82
CA ALA A 135 -10.12 13.96 -4.36
C ALA A 135 -10.07 14.05 -5.89
N ALA A 136 -8.88 14.18 -6.47
CA ALA A 136 -8.70 14.25 -7.93
C ALA A 136 -9.11 12.95 -8.63
N TRP A 137 -8.84 11.79 -8.03
CA TRP A 137 -9.29 10.51 -8.54
C TRP A 137 -10.81 10.33 -8.41
N ALA A 138 -11.41 10.79 -7.30
CA ALA A 138 -12.88 10.78 -7.14
C ALA A 138 -13.55 11.62 -8.23
N GLU A 139 -13.09 12.85 -8.45
CA GLU A 139 -13.61 13.74 -9.50
C GLU A 139 -13.49 13.10 -10.89
N PHE A 140 -12.32 12.51 -11.21
CA PHE A 140 -12.11 11.86 -12.51
C PHE A 140 -13.07 10.68 -12.70
N CYS A 141 -13.20 9.83 -11.70
CA CYS A 141 -14.04 8.63 -11.78
C CYS A 141 -15.53 8.97 -11.84
N ASP A 142 -15.98 9.97 -11.07
CA ASP A 142 -17.37 10.46 -11.12
C ASP A 142 -17.69 11.04 -12.50
N THR A 143 -16.76 11.78 -13.11
CA THR A 143 -16.94 12.36 -14.47
C THR A 143 -17.11 11.29 -15.54
N HIS A 144 -16.48 10.12 -15.38
CA HIS A 144 -16.46 9.05 -16.37
C HIS A 144 -17.30 7.82 -16.00
N ASP A 145 -18.04 7.87 -14.88
CA ASP A 145 -18.85 6.77 -14.33
C ASP A 145 -18.06 5.47 -14.14
N ILE A 146 -16.86 5.58 -13.57
CA ILE A 146 -15.97 4.44 -13.33
C ILE A 146 -15.95 4.10 -11.82
N PRO A 147 -16.19 2.84 -11.42
CA PRO A 147 -16.05 2.42 -10.03
C PRO A 147 -14.64 2.67 -9.48
N LEU A 148 -14.52 3.47 -8.41
CA LEU A 148 -13.27 3.80 -7.74
C LEU A 148 -13.16 3.12 -6.39
N SER A 149 -12.05 2.44 -6.14
CA SER A 149 -11.68 1.94 -4.82
C SER A 149 -10.39 2.60 -4.34
N ILE A 150 -10.48 3.31 -3.22
CA ILE A 150 -9.34 3.95 -2.55
C ILE A 150 -8.92 3.07 -1.38
N PHE A 151 -7.67 2.61 -1.39
CA PHE A 151 -7.10 1.77 -0.34
C PHE A 151 -6.15 2.59 0.51
N ARG A 152 -6.56 2.95 1.74
CA ARG A 152 -5.72 3.63 2.72
C ARG A 152 -4.88 2.59 3.45
N LEU A 153 -3.66 2.39 2.95
CA LEU A 153 -2.74 1.37 3.43
C LEU A 153 -2.05 1.81 4.72
N ALA A 154 -2.03 0.93 5.71
CA ALA A 154 -1.22 1.08 6.91
C ALA A 154 0.26 0.73 6.64
N GLY A 155 1.08 0.62 7.68
CA GLY A 155 2.50 0.29 7.56
C GLY A 155 2.73 -1.07 6.88
N ILE A 156 3.24 -1.06 5.64
CA ILE A 156 3.39 -2.26 4.82
C ILE A 156 4.60 -3.07 5.24
N TYR A 157 4.42 -4.37 5.46
CA TYR A 157 5.50 -5.33 5.65
C TYR A 157 5.29 -6.61 4.83
N GLY A 158 6.33 -7.47 4.76
CA GLY A 158 6.29 -8.71 4.01
C GLY A 158 7.68 -9.17 3.57
N PRO A 159 7.81 -10.08 2.60
CA PRO A 159 9.09 -10.57 2.09
C PRO A 159 10.02 -9.43 1.69
N GLY A 160 11.26 -9.43 2.21
CA GLY A 160 12.25 -8.37 1.96
C GLY A 160 11.94 -7.02 2.61
N ARG A 161 10.83 -6.87 3.32
CA ARG A 161 10.41 -5.61 3.97
C ARG A 161 9.88 -5.89 5.37
N GLY A 162 10.74 -5.73 6.38
CA GLY A 162 10.38 -6.01 7.77
C GLY A 162 11.54 -5.80 8.72
N PRO A 163 11.38 -6.13 10.01
CA PRO A 163 12.38 -5.88 11.03
C PRO A 163 13.57 -6.84 10.99
N PHE A 164 13.45 -8.03 10.42
CA PHE A 164 14.45 -9.10 10.52
C PHE A 164 15.85 -8.70 10.04
N ALA A 165 15.95 -7.99 8.91
CA ALA A 165 17.25 -7.60 8.37
C ALA A 165 18.03 -6.72 9.35
N LYS A 166 17.38 -5.72 9.97
CA LYS A 166 17.98 -4.85 10.96
C LYS A 166 18.33 -5.58 12.27
N VAL A 167 17.49 -6.51 12.69
CA VAL A 167 17.72 -7.32 13.89
C VAL A 167 18.92 -8.24 13.67
N ARG A 168 19.00 -8.97 12.54
CA ARG A 168 20.17 -9.81 12.19
C ARG A 168 21.46 -9.01 12.08
N ALA A 169 21.40 -7.79 11.55
CA ALA A 169 22.56 -6.91 11.43
C ALA A 169 22.96 -6.22 12.75
N GLY A 170 22.22 -6.40 13.84
CA GLY A 170 22.46 -5.73 15.12
C GLY A 170 22.24 -4.21 15.10
N THR A 171 21.57 -3.69 14.06
CA THR A 171 21.30 -2.26 13.87
C THR A 171 19.90 -1.85 14.30
N ALA A 172 19.07 -2.80 14.70
CA ALA A 172 17.73 -2.50 15.19
C ALA A 172 17.77 -1.74 16.51
N ARG A 173 16.87 -0.79 16.68
CA ARG A 173 16.66 -0.02 17.92
C ARG A 173 15.18 -0.03 18.25
N ARG A 174 14.83 -0.19 19.51
CA ARG A 174 13.48 -0.08 20.02
C ARG A 174 13.23 1.35 20.47
N ILE A 175 12.61 2.15 19.61
CA ILE A 175 12.30 3.54 19.96
C ILE A 175 11.05 3.55 20.83
N ILE A 176 11.18 4.04 22.05
CA ILE A 176 10.11 4.08 23.05
C ILE A 176 9.49 5.48 23.05
N LYS A 177 8.23 5.58 22.64
CA LYS A 177 7.40 6.76 22.79
C LYS A 177 6.08 6.35 23.43
N GLN A 178 5.77 6.92 24.58
CA GLN A 178 4.56 6.58 25.32
C GLN A 178 3.30 6.78 24.48
N GLY A 179 2.39 5.82 24.48
CA GLY A 179 1.12 5.90 23.73
C GLY A 179 1.25 5.73 22.21
N GLN A 180 2.46 5.47 21.69
CA GLN A 180 2.66 5.28 20.26
C GLN A 180 2.20 3.90 19.81
N VAL A 181 1.28 3.88 18.84
CA VAL A 181 0.84 2.67 18.14
C VAL A 181 0.87 2.87 16.63
N PHE A 182 1.15 1.79 15.90
CA PHE A 182 1.05 1.75 14.45
C PHE A 182 0.20 0.57 14.01
N SER A 183 -0.77 0.83 13.14
CA SER A 183 -1.41 -0.22 12.34
C SER A 183 -0.49 -0.65 11.20
N ARG A 184 -0.54 -1.93 10.84
CA ARG A 184 0.30 -2.54 9.81
C ARG A 184 -0.53 -3.38 8.87
N THR A 185 0.05 -3.76 7.76
CA THR A 185 -0.58 -4.70 6.83
C THR A 185 0.48 -5.54 6.13
N HIS A 186 0.25 -6.84 6.03
CA HIS A 186 1.10 -7.70 5.22
C HIS A 186 0.78 -7.50 3.73
N VAL A 187 1.80 -7.49 2.88
CA VAL A 187 1.62 -7.23 1.43
C VAL A 187 0.69 -8.25 0.74
N ALA A 188 0.64 -9.50 1.21
CA ALA A 188 -0.29 -10.50 0.68
C ALA A 188 -1.75 -10.17 1.02
N ASP A 189 -2.01 -9.53 2.17
CA ASP A 189 -3.34 -9.06 2.54
C ASP A 189 -3.75 -7.84 1.70
N ILE A 190 -2.82 -6.94 1.40
CA ILE A 190 -3.09 -5.86 0.43
C ILE A 190 -3.52 -6.46 -0.91
N ALA A 191 -2.77 -7.43 -1.41
CA ALA A 191 -3.06 -8.06 -2.70
C ALA A 191 -4.44 -8.74 -2.73
N GLN A 192 -4.82 -9.48 -1.68
CA GLN A 192 -6.14 -10.11 -1.62
C GLN A 192 -7.28 -9.12 -1.47
N VAL A 193 -7.09 -8.03 -0.71
CA VAL A 193 -8.10 -6.96 -0.56
C VAL A 193 -8.35 -6.28 -1.90
N VAL A 194 -7.29 -5.90 -2.61
CA VAL A 194 -7.39 -5.27 -3.93
C VAL A 194 -8.04 -6.23 -4.93
N GLU A 195 -7.68 -7.51 -4.95
CA GLU A 195 -8.32 -8.51 -5.79
C GLU A 195 -9.80 -8.72 -5.46
N ALA A 196 -10.17 -8.73 -4.17
CA ALA A 196 -11.56 -8.82 -3.76
C ALA A 196 -12.39 -7.64 -4.26
N SER A 197 -11.82 -6.43 -4.25
CA SER A 197 -12.45 -5.22 -4.81
C SER A 197 -12.58 -5.28 -6.34
N ILE A 198 -11.56 -5.73 -7.05
CA ILE A 198 -11.61 -5.97 -8.52
C ILE A 198 -12.78 -6.90 -8.89
N ASN A 199 -13.00 -7.94 -8.10
CA ASN A 199 -14.07 -8.91 -8.33
C ASN A 199 -15.46 -8.41 -7.91
N ARG A 200 -15.54 -7.25 -7.23
CA ARG A 200 -16.79 -6.63 -6.73
C ARG A 200 -16.82 -5.13 -7.01
N PRO A 201 -16.74 -4.69 -8.29
CA PRO A 201 -16.68 -3.27 -8.62
C PRO A 201 -17.90 -2.49 -8.12
N GLN A 202 -19.07 -3.14 -7.97
CA GLN A 202 -20.26 -2.55 -7.38
C GLN A 202 -20.12 -2.21 -5.88
N CYS A 203 -19.11 -2.76 -5.21
CA CYS A 203 -18.79 -2.47 -3.81
C CYS A 203 -17.62 -1.46 -3.67
N SER A 204 -17.38 -0.64 -4.70
CA SER A 204 -16.34 0.39 -4.70
C SER A 204 -16.49 1.39 -3.55
N GLY A 205 -15.42 2.06 -3.20
CA GLY A 205 -15.39 3.05 -2.13
C GLY A 205 -14.03 3.13 -1.42
N ILE A 206 -14.03 3.70 -0.23
CA ILE A 206 -12.80 3.86 0.58
C ILE A 206 -12.67 2.66 1.51
N PHE A 207 -11.46 2.12 1.61
CA PHE A 207 -11.14 0.96 2.45
C PHE A 207 -9.83 1.19 3.20
N ASN A 208 -9.87 1.07 4.52
CA ASN A 208 -8.67 0.95 5.32
C ASN A 208 -8.09 -0.47 5.19
N VAL A 209 -6.81 -0.58 4.93
CA VAL A 209 -6.14 -1.88 4.78
C VAL A 209 -5.07 -2.00 5.85
N CYS A 210 -5.41 -2.73 6.91
CA CYS A 210 -4.52 -3.05 8.03
C CYS A 210 -4.90 -4.40 8.64
N ASP A 211 -4.00 -4.91 9.49
CA ASP A 211 -4.28 -6.06 10.36
C ASP A 211 -5.16 -5.68 11.56
N ASP A 212 -5.45 -6.66 12.44
CA ASP A 212 -6.35 -6.50 13.59
C ASP A 212 -5.63 -6.03 14.85
N ASP A 213 -4.28 -5.97 14.82
CA ASP A 213 -3.45 -5.73 16.02
C ASP A 213 -2.55 -4.48 15.86
N PRO A 214 -3.10 -3.27 16.06
CA PRO A 214 -2.28 -2.06 16.16
C PRO A 214 -1.33 -2.19 17.34
N ALA A 215 -0.03 -2.16 17.08
CA ALA A 215 0.98 -2.44 18.11
C ALA A 215 2.06 -1.36 18.18
N PRO A 216 2.67 -1.15 19.38
CA PRO A 216 3.84 -0.31 19.52
C PRO A 216 5.01 -0.80 18.66
N PRO A 217 5.78 0.10 18.01
CA PRO A 217 6.85 -0.31 17.10
C PRO A 217 7.96 -1.11 17.79
N GLN A 218 8.25 -0.82 19.05
CA GLN A 218 9.25 -1.54 19.85
C GLN A 218 8.87 -3.00 20.11
N ASP A 219 7.58 -3.31 20.22
CA ASP A 219 7.08 -4.68 20.47
C ASP A 219 7.29 -5.57 19.25
N VAL A 220 7.07 -5.02 18.06
CA VAL A 220 7.30 -5.71 16.77
C VAL A 220 8.78 -6.04 16.58
N ILE A 221 9.69 -5.10 16.96
CA ILE A 221 11.13 -5.32 16.91
C ILE A 221 11.56 -6.37 17.95
N GLY A 222 11.01 -6.28 19.15
CA GLY A 222 11.27 -7.25 20.22
C GLY A 222 10.85 -8.65 19.81
N TYR A 223 9.65 -8.80 19.28
CA TYR A 223 9.15 -10.08 18.80
C TYR A 223 9.96 -10.64 17.63
N ALA A 224 10.45 -9.80 16.73
CA ALA A 224 11.34 -10.24 15.66
C ALA A 224 12.68 -10.78 16.20
N ALA A 225 13.23 -10.17 17.25
CA ALA A 225 14.45 -10.66 17.92
C ALA A 225 14.18 -12.01 18.63
N GLU A 226 13.06 -12.14 19.32
CA GLU A 226 12.62 -13.40 19.94
C GLU A 226 12.53 -14.54 18.91
N LEU A 227 11.87 -14.30 17.78
CA LEU A 227 11.74 -15.29 16.70
C LEU A 227 13.08 -15.73 16.11
N LEU A 228 14.07 -14.83 16.11
CA LEU A 228 15.43 -15.12 15.62
C LEU A 228 16.32 -15.77 16.69
N GLY A 229 15.87 -15.88 17.95
CA GLY A 229 16.72 -16.30 19.06
C GLY A 229 17.87 -15.35 19.34
N LEU A 230 17.71 -14.06 19.02
CA LEU A 230 18.74 -13.03 19.19
C LEU A 230 18.44 -12.17 20.43
N PRO A 231 19.45 -11.52 21.02
CA PRO A 231 19.26 -10.60 22.13
C PRO A 231 18.26 -9.49 21.77
N LEU A 232 17.50 -9.05 22.77
CA LEU A 232 16.57 -7.95 22.62
C LEU A 232 17.34 -6.66 22.22
N PRO A 233 17.00 -6.01 21.09
CA PRO A 233 17.67 -4.79 20.66
C PRO A 233 17.59 -3.67 21.72
N PRO A 234 18.60 -2.78 21.82
CA PRO A 234 18.57 -1.67 22.76
C PRO A 234 17.33 -0.80 22.62
N ALA A 235 16.91 -0.21 23.73
CA ALA A 235 15.80 0.73 23.80
C ALA A 235 16.35 2.15 23.89
N ASP A 236 15.83 3.04 23.04
CA ASP A 236 16.14 4.48 23.05
C ASP A 236 14.85 5.27 23.30
N ALA A 237 14.89 6.27 24.16
CA ALA A 237 13.79 7.19 24.34
C ALA A 237 13.61 8.02 23.05
N PHE A 238 12.37 8.22 22.61
CA PHE A 238 12.08 8.96 21.37
C PHE A 238 12.70 10.37 21.36
N GLU A 239 12.72 11.03 22.51
CA GLU A 239 13.20 12.39 22.68
C GLU A 239 14.68 12.52 22.31
N THR A 240 15.49 11.51 22.65
CA THR A 240 16.96 11.51 22.49
C THR A 240 17.44 10.58 21.38
N ALA A 241 16.55 9.79 20.79
CA ALA A 241 16.91 8.84 19.75
C ALA A 241 17.49 9.53 18.50
N ASP A 242 18.60 9.01 18.00
CA ASP A 242 19.16 9.40 16.71
C ASP A 242 18.33 8.80 15.57
N MET A 243 17.54 9.64 14.93
CA MET A 243 16.59 9.25 13.89
C MET A 243 16.64 10.22 12.71
N SER A 244 16.56 9.67 11.50
CA SER A 244 16.37 10.51 10.31
C SER A 244 15.07 11.33 10.43
N PRO A 245 15.00 12.52 9.81
CA PRO A 245 13.76 13.33 9.80
C PRO A 245 12.54 12.54 9.31
N MET A 246 12.73 11.68 8.32
CA MET A 246 11.67 10.80 7.81
C MET A 246 11.22 9.78 8.86
N ALA A 247 12.15 9.11 9.55
CA ALA A 247 11.79 8.16 10.60
C ALA A 247 11.07 8.87 11.76
N ARG A 248 11.54 10.05 12.17
CA ARG A 248 10.92 10.86 13.22
C ARG A 248 9.51 11.32 12.84
N SER A 249 9.25 11.64 11.58
CA SER A 249 7.92 12.06 11.12
C SER A 249 6.84 10.97 11.27
N PHE A 250 7.19 9.69 11.25
CA PHE A 250 6.24 8.62 11.52
C PHE A 250 5.76 8.58 12.98
N TYR A 251 6.58 9.06 13.91
CA TYR A 251 6.22 9.15 15.32
C TYR A 251 5.42 10.42 15.66
N ALA A 252 5.23 11.33 14.69
CA ALA A 252 4.37 12.51 14.89
C ALA A 252 2.88 12.16 14.96
N GLU A 253 2.50 10.99 14.49
CA GLU A 253 1.12 10.52 14.45
C GLU A 253 0.98 9.21 15.21
N SER A 254 -0.08 9.07 16.02
CA SER A 254 -0.48 7.83 16.69
C SER A 254 -1.97 7.61 16.49
N LYS A 255 -2.35 6.45 15.94
CA LYS A 255 -3.73 6.06 15.72
C LYS A 255 -3.87 4.56 15.54
N LYS A 256 -5.03 4.03 15.91
CA LYS A 256 -5.47 2.68 15.58
C LYS A 256 -6.43 2.77 14.40
N VAL A 257 -6.28 1.91 13.42
CA VAL A 257 -7.08 1.95 12.19
C VAL A 257 -8.00 0.74 12.16
N SER A 258 -9.33 0.97 12.04
CA SER A 258 -10.31 -0.10 11.82
C SER A 258 -10.22 -0.60 10.38
N ASN A 259 -10.35 -1.93 10.23
CA ASN A 259 -10.41 -2.65 8.97
C ASN A 259 -11.75 -3.37 8.75
N ASP A 260 -12.78 -3.01 9.50
CA ASP A 260 -14.07 -3.69 9.47
C ASP A 260 -14.72 -3.67 8.08
N ARG A 261 -14.46 -2.61 7.32
CA ARG A 261 -15.06 -2.44 6.00
C ARG A 261 -14.53 -3.43 4.96
N ILE A 262 -13.25 -3.80 4.98
CA ILE A 262 -12.73 -4.84 4.07
C ILE A 262 -13.34 -6.21 4.39
N LYS A 263 -13.68 -6.47 5.64
CA LYS A 263 -14.32 -7.71 6.08
C LYS A 263 -15.80 -7.75 5.72
N SER A 264 -16.55 -6.71 6.10
CA SER A 264 -18.00 -6.65 5.93
C SER A 264 -18.44 -6.43 4.48
N VAL A 265 -17.74 -5.60 3.72
CA VAL A 265 -18.12 -5.22 2.34
C VAL A 265 -17.43 -6.12 1.31
N LEU A 266 -16.13 -6.33 1.44
CA LEU A 266 -15.37 -7.14 0.49
C LEU A 266 -15.31 -8.62 0.86
N GLY A 267 -15.75 -9.01 2.06
CA GLY A 267 -15.76 -10.39 2.54
C GLY A 267 -14.37 -10.97 2.71
N VAL A 268 -13.38 -10.12 3.04
CA VAL A 268 -11.99 -10.54 3.21
C VAL A 268 -11.78 -11.13 4.59
N THR A 269 -11.11 -12.28 4.65
CA THR A 269 -10.49 -12.81 5.87
C THR A 269 -8.99 -12.66 5.72
N LEU A 270 -8.35 -11.95 6.66
CA LEU A 270 -6.93 -11.69 6.59
C LEU A 270 -6.11 -13.00 6.67
N LEU A 271 -5.08 -13.11 5.84
CA LEU A 271 -4.09 -14.19 5.92
C LEU A 271 -3.18 -14.02 7.14
N TYR A 272 -2.91 -12.76 7.48
CA TYR A 272 -2.07 -12.36 8.61
C TYR A 272 -2.80 -11.34 9.47
N PRO A 273 -3.69 -11.81 10.39
CA PRO A 273 -4.54 -10.93 11.19
C PRO A 273 -3.74 -10.11 12.23
N ASP A 274 -2.50 -10.44 12.47
CA ASP A 274 -1.60 -9.73 13.38
C ASP A 274 -0.13 -9.81 12.88
N TYR A 275 0.71 -8.91 13.38
CA TYR A 275 2.13 -8.90 13.02
C TYR A 275 2.89 -10.16 13.47
N LYS A 276 2.41 -10.86 14.51
CA LYS A 276 3.06 -12.07 15.00
C LYS A 276 2.90 -13.22 14.02
N SER A 277 1.69 -13.43 13.51
CA SER A 277 1.41 -14.43 12.48
C SER A 277 2.19 -14.13 11.18
N GLY A 278 2.21 -12.84 10.76
CA GLY A 278 2.96 -12.40 9.60
C GLY A 278 4.47 -12.60 9.73
N LEU A 279 5.07 -12.21 10.87
CA LEU A 279 6.50 -12.40 11.10
C LEU A 279 6.88 -13.88 11.19
N LYS A 280 6.05 -14.74 11.83
CA LYS A 280 6.28 -16.19 11.82
C LYS A 280 6.30 -16.77 10.40
N ALA A 281 5.39 -16.33 9.53
CA ALA A 281 5.35 -16.77 8.15
C ALA A 281 6.61 -16.31 7.38
N LEU A 282 7.03 -15.06 7.56
CA LEU A 282 8.24 -14.53 6.93
C LEU A 282 9.52 -15.27 7.37
N LEU A 283 9.58 -15.71 8.62
CA LEU A 283 10.73 -16.49 9.09
C LEU A 283 10.84 -17.85 8.41
N ARG A 284 9.69 -18.49 8.11
CA ARG A 284 9.64 -19.82 7.45
C ARG A 284 9.98 -19.76 5.95
N SER A 285 9.88 -18.59 5.33
CA SER A 285 10.15 -18.39 3.90
C SER A 285 11.62 -18.01 3.63
N HIS A 286 12.46 -17.94 4.66
CA HIS A 286 13.90 -17.69 4.64
C HIS A 286 14.68 -18.88 5.18
#